data_fe5d9a5e60b25970bcd78ac8bd8a8204
#
_entry.id   fe5d9a5e60b25970bcd78ac8bd8a8204
#
_cell.length_a   1.000
_cell.length_b   1.000
_cell.length_c   1.000
_cell.angle_alpha   90.00
_cell.angle_beta   90.00
_cell.angle_gamma   90.00
#
_symmetry.space_group_name_H-M   'P 1'
#
loop_
_entity.id
_entity.type
_entity.pdbx_description
1 polymer ?
#
loop_
_entity_poly.entity_id
_entity_poly.type
_entity_poly.pdbx_seq_one_letter_code
_entity_poly.pdbx_strand_id
1 'polypeptide(L)'
;MDVTLKTTEEVERFFQETDNVLLGPPPKMKNAQIVFTEKAHTGKCILCCGEDVTLTGGKLVFAGPGAIVYLASGNTSLRLDATVHAGCTFALGSSTYTNGSLHVIVSERRSVLIGDRGLFSFDVWIRTADPHLVYRAEDGRRINPSRDVVIGDHVWLGQSAMLLKGAVIGSGSMVGGAAVVAGKTVPSNTSWAGNPARQIARGIFFDGACVHGWTAEQTAASQTFTSDKWVYANAPQRDQSGLVRLANRLAGVADAKERIALVQSAYEDKGKNRFAIAEAATSSASGNRGSSFRAFEFLRLRSRRR
;
A
#
# COMPACT_ATOMS: atom_id res chain seq x y z
N MET A 1 -3.51 0.96 -30.97
CA MET A 1 -4.35 -0.15 -30.42
C MET A 1 -3.73 -0.63 -29.12
N ASP A 2 -4.55 -0.94 -28.14
CA ASP A 2 -4.04 -1.51 -26.85
C ASP A 2 -3.56 -2.94 -27.06
N VAL A 3 -2.46 -3.31 -26.36
CA VAL A 3 -1.91 -4.66 -26.36
C VAL A 3 -2.23 -5.33 -25.04
N THR A 4 -2.78 -6.56 -25.09
CA THR A 4 -3.13 -7.34 -23.90
C THR A 4 -2.32 -8.63 -23.88
N LEU A 5 -1.57 -8.83 -22.82
CA LEU A 5 -0.71 -9.99 -22.56
C LEU A 5 -1.35 -10.87 -21.49
N LYS A 6 -1.50 -12.17 -21.75
CA LYS A 6 -2.21 -13.12 -20.89
C LYS A 6 -1.33 -14.27 -20.40
N THR A 7 -0.19 -14.50 -21.06
CA THR A 7 0.75 -15.56 -20.69
C THR A 7 2.13 -14.98 -20.38
N THR A 8 2.94 -15.75 -19.67
CA THR A 8 4.32 -15.38 -19.34
C THR A 8 5.17 -15.19 -20.61
N GLU A 9 4.95 -16.05 -21.61
CA GLU A 9 5.67 -16.03 -22.89
C GLU A 9 5.28 -14.79 -23.73
N GLU A 10 4.01 -14.38 -23.68
CA GLU A 10 3.56 -13.14 -24.34
C GLU A 10 4.21 -11.92 -23.68
N VAL A 11 4.34 -11.90 -22.35
CA VAL A 11 5.02 -10.83 -21.63
C VAL A 11 6.48 -10.76 -22.05
N GLU A 12 7.21 -11.90 -22.03
CA GLU A 12 8.62 -11.93 -22.40
C GLU A 12 8.84 -11.45 -23.83
N ARG A 13 8.06 -11.95 -24.80
CA ARG A 13 8.14 -11.56 -26.22
C ARG A 13 7.86 -10.07 -26.40
N PHE A 14 6.84 -9.53 -25.76
CA PHE A 14 6.48 -8.11 -25.87
C PHE A 14 7.64 -7.20 -25.48
N PHE A 15 8.34 -7.50 -24.39
CA PHE A 15 9.47 -6.71 -23.96
C PHE A 15 10.72 -6.88 -24.84
N GLN A 16 10.85 -8.02 -25.55
CA GLN A 16 11.92 -8.22 -26.56
C GLN A 16 11.65 -7.45 -27.85
N GLU A 17 10.39 -7.23 -28.21
CA GLU A 17 9.97 -6.63 -29.47
C GLU A 17 9.68 -5.10 -29.36
N THR A 18 9.77 -4.51 -28.17
CA THR A 18 9.44 -3.09 -27.93
C THR A 18 10.54 -2.34 -27.19
N ASP A 19 10.42 -1.00 -27.12
CA ASP A 19 11.29 -0.14 -26.31
C ASP A 19 10.96 -0.17 -24.80
N ASN A 20 9.96 -0.95 -24.40
CA ASN A 20 9.66 -1.15 -22.98
C ASN A 20 10.69 -2.08 -22.35
N VAL A 21 10.90 -1.98 -21.04
CA VAL A 21 12.00 -2.67 -20.35
C VAL A 21 11.43 -3.64 -19.31
N LEU A 22 11.84 -4.90 -19.39
CA LEU A 22 11.66 -5.90 -18.35
C LEU A 22 12.96 -6.05 -17.56
N LEU A 23 12.90 -5.85 -16.24
CA LEU A 23 14.01 -6.09 -15.31
C LEU A 23 13.65 -7.28 -14.42
N GLY A 24 14.51 -8.28 -14.41
CA GLY A 24 14.28 -9.57 -13.75
C GLY A 24 13.41 -10.52 -14.59
N PRO A 25 12.94 -11.64 -14.00
CA PRO A 25 12.13 -12.62 -14.72
C PRO A 25 10.73 -12.07 -15.02
N PRO A 26 10.07 -12.51 -16.11
CA PRO A 26 8.67 -12.20 -16.34
C PRO A 26 7.80 -12.82 -15.24
N PRO A 27 6.71 -12.15 -14.83
CA PRO A 27 5.81 -12.73 -13.83
C PRO A 27 5.10 -13.96 -14.38
N LYS A 28 4.84 -14.95 -13.52
CA LYS A 28 3.95 -16.08 -13.86
C LYS A 28 2.53 -15.56 -13.97
N MET A 29 1.88 -15.85 -15.10
CA MET A 29 0.52 -15.37 -15.41
C MET A 29 -0.51 -16.47 -15.16
N LYS A 30 -1.46 -16.23 -14.23
CA LYS A 30 -2.59 -17.13 -13.94
C LYS A 30 -3.89 -16.35 -13.91
N ASN A 31 -4.67 -16.41 -14.99
CA ASN A 31 -5.92 -15.66 -15.14
C ASN A 31 -5.77 -14.13 -14.94
N ALA A 32 -4.60 -13.59 -15.16
CA ALA A 32 -4.28 -12.17 -15.08
C ALA A 32 -4.01 -11.60 -16.47
N GLN A 33 -4.04 -10.28 -16.57
CA GLN A 33 -3.72 -9.57 -17.80
C GLN A 33 -2.73 -8.44 -17.51
N ILE A 34 -1.74 -8.26 -18.40
CA ILE A 34 -0.96 -7.02 -18.48
C ILE A 34 -1.35 -6.31 -19.75
N VAL A 35 -1.73 -5.05 -19.63
CA VAL A 35 -2.23 -4.25 -20.75
C VAL A 35 -1.35 -3.03 -20.95
N PHE A 36 -0.91 -2.81 -22.16
CA PHE A 36 -0.26 -1.57 -22.58
C PHE A 36 -1.22 -0.80 -23.49
N THR A 37 -1.64 0.39 -23.04
CA THR A 37 -2.41 1.28 -23.91
C THR A 37 -1.55 1.73 -25.11
N GLU A 38 -2.18 2.18 -26.17
CA GLU A 38 -1.46 2.67 -27.37
C GLU A 38 -0.33 3.65 -27.02
N LYS A 39 -0.56 4.57 -26.06
CA LYS A 39 0.46 5.54 -25.60
C LYS A 39 1.60 4.90 -24.80
N ALA A 40 1.36 3.78 -24.16
CA ALA A 40 2.34 3.06 -23.36
C ALA A 40 3.16 2.06 -24.19
N HIS A 41 2.61 1.59 -25.31
CA HIS A 41 3.22 0.57 -26.18
C HIS A 41 4.64 0.97 -26.66
N THR A 42 4.84 2.23 -27.02
CA THR A 42 6.16 2.78 -27.40
C THR A 42 6.74 3.72 -26.35
N GLY A 43 6.24 3.63 -25.12
CA GLY A 43 6.41 4.66 -24.10
C GLY A 43 7.58 4.46 -23.15
N LYS A 44 8.49 3.51 -23.38
CA LYS A 44 9.62 3.18 -22.48
C LYS A 44 9.15 2.93 -21.05
N CYS A 45 8.06 2.15 -20.89
CA CYS A 45 7.60 1.69 -19.60
C CYS A 45 8.55 0.63 -19.03
N ILE A 46 8.57 0.50 -17.70
CA ILE A 46 9.43 -0.47 -17.03
C ILE A 46 8.56 -1.38 -16.15
N LEU A 47 8.67 -2.69 -16.37
CA LEU A 47 8.22 -3.72 -15.45
C LEU A 47 9.46 -4.34 -14.79
N CYS A 48 9.57 -4.21 -13.48
CA CYS A 48 10.62 -4.84 -12.69
C CYS A 48 10.00 -5.89 -11.78
N CYS A 49 10.33 -7.15 -12.00
CA CYS A 49 9.83 -8.27 -11.21
C CYS A 49 10.99 -8.99 -10.51
N GLY A 50 10.79 -9.26 -9.22
CA GLY A 50 11.64 -10.19 -8.49
C GLY A 50 11.28 -11.65 -8.77
N GLU A 51 12.04 -12.58 -8.17
CA GLU A 51 11.77 -14.02 -8.25
C GLU A 51 10.38 -14.37 -7.70
N ASP A 52 9.78 -15.42 -8.27
CA ASP A 52 8.51 -16.01 -7.83
C ASP A 52 7.27 -15.09 -7.87
N VAL A 53 7.31 -13.97 -8.59
CA VAL A 53 6.12 -13.15 -8.78
C VAL A 53 5.09 -13.90 -9.63
N THR A 54 3.88 -14.07 -9.07
CA THR A 54 2.75 -14.69 -9.78
C THR A 54 1.52 -13.76 -9.70
N LEU A 55 1.02 -13.36 -10.85
CA LEU A 55 -0.24 -12.64 -10.97
C LEU A 55 -1.37 -13.67 -11.14
N THR A 56 -2.29 -13.74 -10.15
CA THR A 56 -3.34 -14.78 -10.10
C THR A 56 -4.73 -14.26 -10.46
N GLY A 57 -4.82 -13.05 -10.99
CA GLY A 57 -6.05 -12.43 -11.48
C GLY A 57 -5.92 -10.92 -11.56
N GLY A 58 -6.96 -10.29 -12.13
CA GLY A 58 -7.00 -8.85 -12.30
C GLY A 58 -6.26 -8.36 -13.55
N LYS A 59 -6.08 -7.06 -13.62
CA LYS A 59 -5.48 -6.37 -14.75
C LYS A 59 -4.45 -5.33 -14.31
N LEU A 60 -3.21 -5.49 -14.77
CA LEU A 60 -2.16 -4.48 -14.62
C LEU A 60 -2.07 -3.66 -15.91
N VAL A 61 -2.39 -2.37 -15.85
CA VAL A 61 -2.46 -1.48 -17.00
C VAL A 61 -1.34 -0.45 -16.96
N PHE A 62 -0.49 -0.46 -17.96
CA PHE A 62 0.40 0.64 -18.31
C PHE A 62 -0.36 1.61 -19.21
N ALA A 63 -0.76 2.76 -18.65
CA ALA A 63 -1.70 3.69 -19.30
C ALA A 63 -1.02 4.92 -19.92
N GLY A 64 0.31 4.96 -19.97
CA GLY A 64 1.06 6.05 -20.61
C GLY A 64 2.56 5.89 -20.50
N PRO A 65 3.33 6.73 -21.21
CA PRO A 65 4.77 6.59 -21.34
C PRO A 65 5.49 6.76 -20.00
N GLY A 66 6.60 6.05 -19.82
CA GLY A 66 7.45 6.10 -18.64
C GLY A 66 6.77 5.63 -17.36
N ALA A 67 5.68 4.86 -17.45
CA ALA A 67 5.07 4.19 -16.30
C ALA A 67 6.01 3.11 -15.77
N ILE A 68 6.12 3.00 -14.45
CA ILE A 68 6.98 2.02 -13.77
C ILE A 68 6.15 1.18 -12.83
N VAL A 69 6.36 -0.13 -12.91
CA VAL A 69 5.84 -1.11 -11.95
C VAL A 69 7.00 -1.93 -11.42
N TYR A 70 7.13 -1.96 -10.10
CA TYR A 70 8.08 -2.78 -9.36
C TYR A 70 7.33 -3.76 -8.47
N LEU A 71 7.57 -5.04 -8.65
CA LEU A 71 7.00 -6.13 -7.86
C LEU A 71 8.16 -6.93 -7.26
N ALA A 72 8.38 -6.82 -5.95
CA ALA A 72 9.47 -7.53 -5.28
C ALA A 72 9.23 -9.05 -5.23
N SER A 73 10.29 -9.82 -4.99
CA SER A 73 10.26 -11.28 -4.86
C SER A 73 9.29 -11.78 -3.78
N GLY A 74 8.88 -13.04 -3.90
CA GLY A 74 8.04 -13.71 -2.90
C GLY A 74 6.55 -13.35 -2.97
N ASN A 75 6.11 -12.64 -3.99
CA ASN A 75 4.71 -12.33 -4.24
C ASN A 75 4.07 -13.44 -5.11
N THR A 76 3.80 -14.58 -4.51
CA THR A 76 3.40 -15.83 -5.21
C THR A 76 1.93 -15.91 -5.58
N SER A 77 1.11 -14.94 -5.14
CA SER A 77 -0.33 -14.92 -5.43
C SER A 77 -0.89 -13.50 -5.33
N LEU A 78 -0.63 -12.68 -6.36
CA LEU A 78 -1.15 -11.31 -6.42
C LEU A 78 -2.38 -11.21 -7.32
N ARG A 79 -3.44 -10.60 -6.80
CA ARG A 79 -4.60 -10.16 -7.59
C ARG A 79 -4.57 -8.64 -7.68
N LEU A 80 -4.20 -8.10 -8.84
CA LEU A 80 -4.02 -6.67 -9.05
C LEU A 80 -4.99 -6.14 -10.10
N ASP A 81 -5.75 -5.10 -9.73
CA ASP A 81 -6.43 -4.22 -10.66
C ASP A 81 -5.74 -2.85 -10.58
N ALA A 82 -4.60 -2.74 -11.24
CA ALA A 82 -3.73 -1.57 -11.14
C ALA A 82 -3.64 -0.82 -12.47
N THR A 83 -3.82 0.50 -12.43
CA THR A 83 -3.59 1.39 -13.59
C THR A 83 -2.50 2.40 -13.25
N VAL A 84 -1.41 2.37 -14.02
CA VAL A 84 -0.26 3.24 -13.84
C VAL A 84 -0.14 4.18 -15.04
N HIS A 85 -0.45 5.46 -14.83
CA HIS A 85 -0.44 6.48 -15.87
C HIS A 85 0.97 7.00 -16.19
N ALA A 86 1.06 7.88 -17.19
CA ALA A 86 2.32 8.44 -17.67
C ALA A 86 3.20 9.01 -16.55
N GLY A 87 4.46 8.59 -16.52
CA GLY A 87 5.46 9.05 -15.55
C GLY A 87 5.17 8.65 -14.10
N CYS A 88 4.19 7.77 -13.84
CA CYS A 88 3.86 7.28 -12.50
C CYS A 88 4.69 6.07 -12.11
N THR A 89 4.77 5.82 -10.79
CA THR A 89 5.46 4.65 -10.22
C THR A 89 4.54 3.90 -9.27
N PHE A 90 4.38 2.60 -9.49
CA PHE A 90 3.78 1.66 -8.54
C PHE A 90 4.86 0.68 -8.08
N ALA A 91 5.12 0.63 -6.78
CA ALA A 91 6.09 -0.30 -6.20
C ALA A 91 5.46 -1.08 -5.06
N LEU A 92 5.61 -2.40 -5.11
CA LEU A 92 5.10 -3.36 -4.13
C LEU A 92 6.25 -4.20 -3.57
N GLY A 93 6.43 -4.14 -2.27
CA GLY A 93 7.41 -4.93 -1.52
C GLY A 93 7.08 -6.43 -1.48
N SER A 94 7.97 -7.19 -0.87
CA SER A 94 7.92 -8.66 -0.87
C SER A 94 6.82 -9.23 0.02
N SER A 95 6.36 -10.45 -0.32
CA SER A 95 5.50 -11.27 0.54
C SER A 95 4.18 -10.58 0.93
N THR A 96 3.60 -9.80 0.03
CA THR A 96 2.29 -9.19 0.22
C THR A 96 1.19 -10.23 -0.03
N TYR A 97 0.25 -10.33 0.89
CA TYR A 97 -0.93 -11.19 0.77
C TYR A 97 -2.17 -10.36 0.44
N THR A 98 -2.94 -10.78 -0.57
CA THR A 98 -4.21 -10.15 -0.96
C THR A 98 -5.33 -11.19 -0.96
N ASN A 99 -6.40 -10.95 -0.21
CA ASN A 99 -7.59 -11.83 -0.23
C ASN A 99 -8.42 -11.69 -1.51
N GLY A 100 -8.36 -10.55 -2.15
CA GLY A 100 -9.07 -10.21 -3.38
C GLY A 100 -8.23 -9.29 -4.24
N SER A 101 -8.84 -8.64 -5.22
CA SER A 101 -8.13 -7.64 -6.03
C SER A 101 -7.71 -6.44 -5.19
N LEU A 102 -6.43 -6.08 -5.30
CA LEU A 102 -5.92 -4.80 -4.84
C LEU A 102 -6.10 -3.78 -5.96
N HIS A 103 -6.95 -2.77 -5.72
CA HIS A 103 -7.24 -1.72 -6.69
C HIS A 103 -6.29 -0.53 -6.53
N VAL A 104 -5.51 -0.24 -7.56
CA VAL A 104 -4.52 0.85 -7.53
C VAL A 104 -4.67 1.75 -8.75
N ILE A 105 -4.80 3.07 -8.53
CA ILE A 105 -4.76 4.05 -9.63
C ILE A 105 -3.72 5.10 -9.31
N VAL A 106 -2.66 5.14 -10.13
CA VAL A 106 -1.55 6.08 -9.98
C VAL A 106 -1.57 7.09 -11.11
N SER A 107 -1.75 8.36 -10.78
CA SER A 107 -1.95 9.44 -11.73
C SER A 107 -1.07 10.66 -11.45
N GLU A 108 -0.97 11.55 -12.43
CA GLU A 108 -0.30 12.86 -12.32
C GLU A 108 1.16 12.76 -11.84
N ARG A 109 1.93 11.81 -12.41
CA ARG A 109 3.37 11.60 -12.13
C ARG A 109 3.66 11.35 -10.64
N ARG A 110 2.70 10.73 -9.93
CA ARG A 110 2.83 10.37 -8.53
C ARG A 110 3.19 8.90 -8.36
N SER A 111 3.42 8.52 -7.12
CA SER A 111 3.83 7.18 -6.76
C SER A 111 2.88 6.56 -5.74
N VAL A 112 2.66 5.25 -5.87
CA VAL A 112 2.17 4.38 -4.80
C VAL A 112 3.31 3.46 -4.41
N LEU A 113 3.78 3.56 -3.17
CA LEU A 113 4.91 2.80 -2.65
C LEU A 113 4.46 1.98 -1.45
N ILE A 114 4.61 0.66 -1.53
CA ILE A 114 4.15 -0.30 -0.53
C ILE A 114 5.34 -1.14 -0.07
N GLY A 115 5.59 -1.20 1.23
CA GLY A 115 6.64 -2.00 1.85
C GLY A 115 6.37 -3.50 1.82
N ASP A 116 7.19 -4.26 2.55
CA ASP A 116 7.14 -5.72 2.60
C ASP A 116 6.01 -6.22 3.53
N ARG A 117 5.52 -7.44 3.28
CA ARG A 117 4.59 -8.19 4.15
C ARG A 117 3.26 -7.47 4.42
N GLY A 118 2.71 -6.80 3.43
CA GLY A 118 1.36 -6.26 3.49
C GLY A 118 0.31 -7.38 3.61
N LEU A 119 -0.72 -7.16 4.45
CA LEU A 119 -1.90 -8.02 4.57
C LEU A 119 -3.13 -7.23 4.14
N PHE A 120 -3.61 -7.46 2.91
CA PHE A 120 -4.70 -6.69 2.33
C PHE A 120 -5.93 -7.57 2.13
N SER A 121 -7.03 -7.13 2.73
CA SER A 121 -8.31 -7.80 2.64
C SER A 121 -9.01 -7.52 1.29
N PHE A 122 -10.25 -7.93 1.15
CA PHE A 122 -11.02 -7.73 -0.07
C PHE A 122 -11.26 -6.25 -0.36
N ASP A 123 -11.26 -5.90 -1.67
CA ASP A 123 -11.73 -4.60 -2.17
C ASP A 123 -10.99 -3.38 -1.56
N VAL A 124 -9.68 -3.49 -1.39
CA VAL A 124 -8.84 -2.36 -0.96
C VAL A 124 -8.56 -1.43 -2.13
N TRP A 125 -8.75 -0.11 -1.92
CA TRP A 125 -8.53 0.92 -2.92
C TRP A 125 -7.40 1.89 -2.55
N ILE A 126 -6.50 2.15 -3.51
CA ILE A 126 -5.39 3.09 -3.34
C ILE A 126 -5.36 4.05 -4.53
N ARG A 127 -5.45 5.37 -4.28
CA ARG A 127 -5.47 6.39 -5.34
C ARG A 127 -4.59 7.58 -5.00
N THR A 128 -3.81 8.05 -5.99
CA THR A 128 -2.98 9.26 -5.84
C THR A 128 -3.70 10.55 -6.25
N ALA A 129 -4.86 10.44 -6.90
CA ALA A 129 -5.57 11.57 -7.49
C ALA A 129 -7.08 11.46 -7.33
N ASP A 130 -7.75 12.62 -7.33
CA ASP A 130 -9.14 12.75 -7.79
C ASP A 130 -9.08 12.87 -9.32
N PRO A 131 -9.92 12.16 -10.09
CA PRO A 131 -9.80 12.15 -11.56
C PRO A 131 -10.18 13.47 -12.21
N HIS A 132 -10.92 14.32 -11.52
CA HIS A 132 -11.40 15.61 -12.04
C HIS A 132 -10.80 16.79 -11.28
N LEU A 133 -10.67 17.92 -11.98
CA LEU A 133 -10.07 19.13 -11.42
C LEU A 133 -11.08 19.87 -10.55
N VAL A 134 -10.65 20.30 -9.36
CA VAL A 134 -11.45 21.10 -8.44
C VAL A 134 -10.78 22.44 -8.22
N TYR A 135 -11.54 23.51 -8.42
CA TYR A 135 -11.06 24.89 -8.30
C TYR A 135 -11.81 25.62 -7.19
N ARG A 136 -11.12 26.54 -6.54
CA ARG A 136 -11.76 27.49 -5.61
C ARG A 136 -12.60 28.48 -6.41
N ALA A 137 -13.84 28.70 -6.02
CA ALA A 137 -14.75 29.58 -6.75
C ALA A 137 -14.31 31.07 -6.71
N GLU A 138 -13.60 31.45 -5.64
CA GLU A 138 -13.19 32.84 -5.38
C GLU A 138 -12.09 33.32 -6.35
N ASP A 139 -11.06 32.49 -6.60
CA ASP A 139 -9.84 32.89 -7.32
C ASP A 139 -9.48 31.94 -8.48
N GLY A 140 -10.27 30.93 -8.75
CA GLY A 140 -10.00 29.93 -9.80
C GLY A 140 -8.79 29.05 -9.52
N ARG A 141 -8.22 29.07 -8.32
CA ARG A 141 -7.05 28.27 -7.97
C ARG A 141 -7.41 26.80 -7.80
N ARG A 142 -6.65 25.89 -8.44
CA ARG A 142 -6.80 24.45 -8.22
C ARG A 142 -6.47 24.07 -6.79
N ILE A 143 -7.37 23.31 -6.13
CA ILE A 143 -7.24 22.93 -4.72
C ILE A 143 -7.05 21.42 -4.49
N ASN A 144 -7.13 20.60 -5.54
CA ASN A 144 -6.99 19.15 -5.43
C ASN A 144 -5.78 18.55 -6.19
N PRO A 145 -4.55 19.05 -6.02
CA PRO A 145 -3.37 18.43 -6.64
C PRO A 145 -3.21 17.00 -6.12
N SER A 146 -2.73 16.12 -7.00
CA SER A 146 -2.41 14.73 -6.64
C SER A 146 -1.22 14.65 -5.69
N ARG A 147 -1.21 13.61 -4.84
CA ARG A 147 -0.14 13.32 -3.88
C ARG A 147 0.15 11.84 -3.84
N ASP A 148 1.39 11.50 -3.53
CA ASP A 148 1.83 10.11 -3.38
C ASP A 148 1.08 9.41 -2.23
N VAL A 149 0.97 8.08 -2.33
CA VAL A 149 0.49 7.23 -1.24
C VAL A 149 1.63 6.29 -0.85
N VAL A 150 1.91 6.25 0.45
CA VAL A 150 3.03 5.49 1.01
C VAL A 150 2.53 4.56 2.11
N ILE A 151 2.93 3.30 2.06
CA ILE A 151 2.53 2.25 3.01
C ILE A 151 3.79 1.51 3.44
N GLY A 152 4.08 1.48 4.73
CA GLY A 152 5.25 0.83 5.32
C GLY A 152 5.19 -0.71 5.28
N ASP A 153 6.14 -1.34 5.97
CA ASP A 153 6.20 -2.79 6.10
C ASP A 153 5.13 -3.30 7.06
N HIS A 154 4.63 -4.52 6.81
CA HIS A 154 3.72 -5.22 7.72
C HIS A 154 2.50 -4.37 8.09
N VAL A 155 1.78 -3.89 7.10
CA VAL A 155 0.54 -3.11 7.27
C VAL A 155 -0.65 -3.98 6.96
N TRP A 156 -1.67 -3.93 7.83
CA TRP A 156 -2.95 -4.58 7.58
C TRP A 156 -3.99 -3.56 7.10
N LEU A 157 -4.52 -3.78 5.90
CA LEU A 157 -5.65 -3.03 5.35
C LEU A 157 -6.89 -3.91 5.38
N GLY A 158 -7.89 -3.51 6.16
CA GLY A 158 -9.18 -4.18 6.28
C GLY A 158 -10.00 -4.10 4.99
N GLN A 159 -11.06 -4.90 4.93
CA GLN A 159 -11.96 -4.97 3.78
C GLN A 159 -12.49 -3.58 3.40
N SER A 160 -12.48 -3.27 2.11
CA SER A 160 -12.94 -2.01 1.53
C SER A 160 -12.27 -0.75 2.12
N ALA A 161 -11.08 -0.91 2.72
CA ALA A 161 -10.30 0.26 3.15
C ALA A 161 -9.88 1.08 1.93
N MET A 162 -9.94 2.41 2.05
CA MET A 162 -9.63 3.33 0.97
C MET A 162 -8.50 4.29 1.38
N LEU A 163 -7.36 4.20 0.69
CA LEU A 163 -6.22 5.10 0.87
C LEU A 163 -6.19 6.10 -0.28
N LEU A 164 -6.44 7.35 0.05
CA LEU A 164 -6.50 8.43 -0.93
C LEU A 164 -5.22 9.28 -0.91
N LYS A 165 -5.07 10.11 -1.91
CA LYS A 165 -3.91 10.99 -2.13
C LYS A 165 -3.35 11.58 -0.84
N GLY A 166 -2.04 11.43 -0.66
CA GLY A 166 -1.32 11.91 0.52
C GLY A 166 -1.47 11.08 1.78
N ALA A 167 -2.10 9.89 1.70
CA ALA A 167 -2.08 8.92 2.81
C ALA A 167 -0.67 8.36 3.00
N VAL A 168 -0.17 8.35 4.23
CA VAL A 168 1.12 7.81 4.61
C VAL A 168 0.91 6.90 5.81
N ILE A 169 1.18 5.60 5.65
CA ILE A 169 0.95 4.57 6.66
C ILE A 169 2.31 4.04 7.15
N GLY A 170 2.59 4.15 8.43
CA GLY A 170 3.80 3.62 9.06
C GLY A 170 3.75 2.10 9.23
N SER A 171 4.92 1.47 9.29
CA SER A 171 5.06 0.02 9.45
C SER A 171 4.34 -0.51 10.70
N GLY A 172 3.78 -1.72 10.61
CA GLY A 172 3.09 -2.38 11.72
C GLY A 172 1.70 -1.83 12.04
N SER A 173 1.15 -0.94 11.22
CA SER A 173 -0.15 -0.30 11.47
C SER A 173 -1.31 -1.07 10.85
N MET A 174 -2.51 -0.78 11.34
CA MET A 174 -3.75 -1.34 10.84
C MET A 174 -4.72 -0.24 10.42
N VAL A 175 -5.38 -0.44 9.28
CA VAL A 175 -6.49 0.38 8.80
C VAL A 175 -7.73 -0.50 8.78
N GLY A 176 -8.73 -0.18 9.60
CA GLY A 176 -9.95 -0.96 9.74
C GLY A 176 -10.77 -1.03 8.45
N GLY A 177 -11.70 -2.00 8.39
CA GLY A 177 -12.60 -2.15 7.26
C GLY A 177 -13.43 -0.89 6.98
N ALA A 178 -13.67 -0.59 5.70
CA ALA A 178 -14.39 0.58 5.21
C ALA A 178 -13.83 1.95 5.70
N ALA A 179 -12.60 1.96 6.23
CA ALA A 179 -11.98 3.20 6.67
C ALA A 179 -11.43 3.99 5.47
N VAL A 180 -11.55 5.33 5.54
CA VAL A 180 -11.04 6.24 4.51
C VAL A 180 -9.91 7.09 5.07
N VAL A 181 -8.68 6.85 4.60
CA VAL A 181 -7.49 7.63 4.95
C VAL A 181 -7.16 8.58 3.82
N ALA A 182 -7.43 9.88 4.00
CA ALA A 182 -7.18 10.92 3.01
C ALA A 182 -6.20 11.97 3.56
N GLY A 183 -5.02 12.07 2.96
CA GLY A 183 -4.03 13.10 3.30
C GLY A 183 -3.49 13.04 4.73
N LYS A 184 -3.57 11.89 5.39
CA LYS A 184 -3.16 11.70 6.79
C LYS A 184 -1.94 10.80 6.92
N THR A 185 -1.19 11.04 8.00
CA THR A 185 -0.14 10.15 8.45
C THR A 185 -0.67 9.26 9.56
N VAL A 186 -0.56 7.96 9.37
CA VAL A 186 -0.83 6.90 10.34
C VAL A 186 0.51 6.45 10.91
N PRO A 187 0.84 6.75 12.17
CA PRO A 187 2.10 6.33 12.78
C PRO A 187 2.20 4.83 12.90
N SER A 188 3.43 4.32 12.99
CA SER A 188 3.71 2.90 13.19
C SER A 188 3.07 2.36 14.47
N ASN A 189 2.68 1.08 14.42
CA ASN A 189 2.06 0.38 15.56
C ASN A 189 0.78 1.07 16.08
N THR A 190 -0.03 1.63 15.18
CA THR A 190 -1.33 2.21 15.51
C THR A 190 -2.45 1.58 14.69
N SER A 191 -3.68 1.65 15.19
CA SER A 191 -4.89 1.27 14.45
C SER A 191 -5.77 2.48 14.18
N TRP A 192 -6.28 2.57 12.96
CA TRP A 192 -7.14 3.65 12.50
C TRP A 192 -8.40 3.08 11.86
N ALA A 193 -9.54 3.69 12.13
CA ALA A 193 -10.82 3.25 11.59
C ALA A 193 -11.78 4.43 11.32
N GLY A 194 -12.85 4.15 10.58
CA GLY A 194 -13.93 5.10 10.28
C GLY A 194 -13.71 5.93 9.00
N ASN A 195 -14.71 6.72 8.67
CA ASN A 195 -14.71 7.65 7.54
C ASN A 195 -15.17 9.05 8.01
N PRO A 196 -14.26 10.05 8.07
CA PRO A 196 -12.82 9.95 7.84
C PRO A 196 -12.10 9.17 8.96
N ALA A 197 -11.06 8.42 8.61
CA ALA A 197 -10.32 7.60 9.57
C ALA A 197 -9.73 8.41 10.72
N ARG A 198 -9.78 7.83 11.93
CA ARG A 198 -9.21 8.35 13.16
C ARG A 198 -8.45 7.25 13.87
N GLN A 199 -7.45 7.63 14.66
CA GLN A 199 -6.72 6.69 15.50
C GLN A 199 -7.64 6.14 16.59
N ILE A 200 -7.71 4.81 16.71
CA ILE A 200 -8.52 4.10 17.71
C ILE A 200 -7.65 3.36 18.72
N ALA A 201 -6.41 3.02 18.36
CA ALA A 201 -5.44 2.39 19.28
C ALA A 201 -4.01 2.77 18.92
N ARG A 202 -3.11 2.66 19.90
CA ARG A 202 -1.67 2.87 19.77
C ARG A 202 -0.88 1.80 20.53
N GLY A 203 0.39 1.63 20.17
CA GLY A 203 1.27 0.64 20.79
C GLY A 203 0.81 -0.79 20.57
N ILE A 204 0.20 -1.08 19.41
CA ILE A 204 -0.34 -2.37 19.04
C ILE A 204 0.28 -2.86 17.75
N PHE A 205 0.21 -4.15 17.49
CA PHE A 205 0.57 -4.78 16.24
C PHE A 205 -0.38 -5.96 15.97
N PHE A 206 -0.32 -6.52 14.78
CA PHE A 206 -1.04 -7.73 14.42
C PHE A 206 -0.07 -8.87 14.08
N ASP A 207 -0.54 -10.09 14.19
CA ASP A 207 0.07 -11.27 13.56
C ASP A 207 -0.82 -11.74 12.41
N GLY A 208 -0.23 -12.31 11.38
CA GLY A 208 -0.94 -12.76 10.19
C GLY A 208 -1.71 -14.07 10.35
N ALA A 209 -1.70 -14.69 11.54
CA ALA A 209 -2.42 -15.93 11.79
C ALA A 209 -3.93 -15.73 11.66
N CYS A 210 -4.59 -16.68 10.96
CA CYS A 210 -6.01 -16.64 10.71
C CYS A 210 -6.76 -17.55 11.70
N VAL A 211 -7.71 -16.97 12.43
CA VAL A 211 -8.47 -17.67 13.49
C VAL A 211 -9.62 -18.57 12.98
N HIS A 212 -9.91 -18.63 11.68
CA HIS A 212 -11.08 -19.28 11.08
C HIS A 212 -11.09 -20.77 11.32
N GLY A 213 -10.53 -21.47 11.94
CA GLY A 213 -10.55 -22.92 12.19
C GLY A 213 -9.85 -23.27 13.50
N TRP A 214 -9.65 -22.28 14.34
CA TRP A 214 -8.95 -22.48 15.59
C TRP A 214 -9.74 -23.31 16.57
N THR A 215 -9.05 -24.22 17.25
CA THR A 215 -9.58 -24.96 18.38
C THR A 215 -9.56 -24.08 19.65
N ALA A 216 -10.21 -24.58 20.71
CA ALA A 216 -10.18 -23.90 22.00
C ALA A 216 -8.76 -23.79 22.59
N GLU A 217 -7.93 -24.82 22.38
CA GLU A 217 -6.53 -24.88 22.82
C GLU A 217 -5.69 -23.85 22.07
N GLN A 218 -5.87 -23.73 20.74
CA GLN A 218 -5.18 -22.70 19.93
C GLN A 218 -5.57 -21.29 20.38
N THR A 219 -6.86 -21.05 20.65
CA THR A 219 -7.36 -19.77 21.18
C THR A 219 -6.74 -19.49 22.55
N ALA A 220 -6.67 -20.46 23.44
CA ALA A 220 -6.05 -20.31 24.76
C ALA A 220 -4.54 -20.01 24.67
N ALA A 221 -3.82 -20.67 23.75
CA ALA A 221 -2.40 -20.46 23.54
C ALA A 221 -2.06 -19.10 22.90
N SER A 222 -3.04 -18.42 22.27
CA SER A 222 -2.84 -17.14 21.60
C SER A 222 -2.97 -15.90 22.48
N GLN A 223 -3.14 -16.05 23.80
CA GLN A 223 -3.40 -14.94 24.72
C GLN A 223 -2.23 -13.97 24.85
N THR A 224 -1.02 -14.41 24.54
CA THR A 224 0.20 -13.59 24.58
C THR A 224 1.08 -13.84 23.37
N PHE A 225 1.72 -12.77 22.89
CA PHE A 225 2.71 -12.82 21.83
C PHE A 225 4.06 -12.36 22.39
N THR A 226 5.05 -13.24 22.40
CA THR A 226 6.31 -13.03 23.14
C THR A 226 7.43 -12.38 22.34
N SER A 227 7.24 -12.20 21.01
CA SER A 227 8.25 -11.61 20.12
C SER A 227 7.98 -10.12 19.87
N ASP A 228 9.04 -9.33 19.76
CA ASP A 228 8.99 -7.92 19.35
C ASP A 228 9.05 -7.73 17.83
N LYS A 229 8.99 -8.82 17.06
CA LYS A 229 9.15 -8.85 15.59
C LYS A 229 8.40 -7.74 14.87
N TRP A 230 7.19 -7.42 15.31
CA TRP A 230 6.29 -6.45 14.69
C TRP A 230 6.20 -5.11 15.43
N VAL A 231 7.08 -4.90 16.43
CA VAL A 231 7.18 -3.63 17.15
C VAL A 231 8.23 -2.75 16.48
N TYR A 232 7.83 -1.62 15.96
CA TYR A 232 8.68 -0.65 15.28
C TYR A 232 9.09 0.46 16.24
N ALA A 233 9.97 0.11 17.19
CA ALA A 233 10.54 1.07 18.14
C ALA A 233 11.54 2.02 17.47
N ASN A 234 11.75 3.21 18.06
CA ASN A 234 12.67 4.22 17.51
C ASN A 234 12.40 4.60 16.07
N ALA A 235 11.12 4.60 15.68
CA ALA A 235 10.69 5.01 14.35
C ALA A 235 11.11 6.47 14.08
N PRO A 236 11.59 6.80 12.87
CA PRO A 236 11.94 8.17 12.51
C PRO A 236 10.68 9.04 12.34
N GLN A 237 10.87 10.36 12.34
CA GLN A 237 9.82 11.29 11.95
C GLN A 237 9.37 11.01 10.51
N ARG A 238 8.12 11.38 10.18
CA ARG A 238 7.50 11.09 8.87
C ARG A 238 8.43 11.37 7.68
N ASP A 239 9.01 12.55 7.63
CA ASP A 239 9.83 13.00 6.49
C ASP A 239 11.19 12.29 6.39
N GLN A 240 11.58 11.57 7.43
CA GLN A 240 12.79 10.75 7.48
C GLN A 240 12.53 9.28 7.11
N SER A 241 11.27 8.84 7.03
CA SER A 241 10.93 7.49 6.59
C SER A 241 11.43 7.23 5.16
N GLY A 242 12.02 6.06 4.93
CA GLY A 242 12.66 5.70 3.65
C GLY A 242 11.73 5.85 2.45
N LEU A 243 10.48 5.35 2.54
CA LEU A 243 9.53 5.48 1.42
C LEU A 243 9.03 6.90 1.21
N VAL A 244 8.90 7.73 2.26
CA VAL A 244 8.55 9.15 2.11
C VAL A 244 9.68 9.89 1.39
N ARG A 245 10.94 9.64 1.78
CA ARG A 245 12.10 10.20 1.08
C ARG A 245 12.18 9.72 -0.37
N LEU A 246 11.91 8.44 -0.62
CA LEU A 246 11.84 7.89 -1.98
C LEU A 246 10.78 8.62 -2.81
N ALA A 247 9.55 8.76 -2.31
CA ALA A 247 8.48 9.47 -3.02
C ALA A 247 8.88 10.91 -3.40
N ASN A 248 9.50 11.64 -2.45
CA ASN A 248 10.00 12.98 -2.70
C ASN A 248 11.10 13.03 -3.77
N ARG A 249 12.02 12.06 -3.78
CA ARG A 249 13.06 11.96 -4.83
C ARG A 249 12.46 11.65 -6.19
N LEU A 250 11.56 10.68 -6.27
CA LEU A 250 10.90 10.28 -7.52
C LEU A 250 10.14 11.43 -8.17
N ALA A 251 9.55 12.33 -7.39
CA ALA A 251 8.82 13.49 -7.89
C ALA A 251 9.72 14.46 -8.68
N GLY A 252 11.02 14.50 -8.41
CA GLY A 252 12.00 15.33 -9.10
C GLY A 252 12.69 14.69 -10.30
N VAL A 253 12.47 13.39 -10.55
CA VAL A 253 13.18 12.63 -11.59
C VAL A 253 12.25 12.31 -12.76
N ALA A 254 12.62 12.78 -13.95
CA ALA A 254 11.85 12.53 -15.18
C ALA A 254 12.21 11.18 -15.84
N ASP A 255 13.49 10.79 -15.81
CA ASP A 255 13.98 9.57 -16.46
C ASP A 255 13.49 8.31 -15.76
N ALA A 256 12.92 7.38 -16.53
CA ALA A 256 12.35 6.14 -15.98
C ALA A 256 13.42 5.18 -15.45
N LYS A 257 14.61 5.14 -16.07
CA LYS A 257 15.72 4.26 -15.62
C LYS A 257 16.30 4.75 -14.30
N GLU A 258 16.43 6.06 -14.13
CA GLU A 258 16.87 6.64 -12.87
C GLU A 258 15.83 6.40 -11.77
N ARG A 259 14.53 6.57 -12.08
CA ARG A 259 13.46 6.29 -11.11
C ARG A 259 13.43 4.84 -10.64
N ILE A 260 13.56 3.86 -11.55
CA ILE A 260 13.56 2.45 -11.14
C ILE A 260 14.80 2.09 -10.31
N ALA A 261 15.97 2.66 -10.61
CA ALA A 261 17.18 2.46 -9.80
C ALA A 261 17.00 2.97 -8.36
N LEU A 262 16.35 4.13 -8.19
CA LEU A 262 15.99 4.64 -6.86
C LEU A 262 15.03 3.70 -6.11
N VAL A 263 14.05 3.13 -6.80
CA VAL A 263 13.11 2.16 -6.21
C VAL A 263 13.87 0.92 -5.77
N GLN A 264 14.66 0.31 -6.65
CA GLN A 264 15.44 -0.90 -6.34
C GLN A 264 16.31 -0.68 -5.10
N SER A 265 17.11 0.38 -5.09
CA SER A 265 17.98 0.72 -3.95
C SER A 265 17.21 0.88 -2.63
N ALA A 266 16.03 1.51 -2.65
CA ALA A 266 15.23 1.67 -1.43
C ALA A 266 14.63 0.36 -0.91
N TYR A 267 14.34 -0.61 -1.81
CA TYR A 267 13.78 -1.91 -1.42
C TYR A 267 14.88 -2.96 -1.10
N GLU A 268 16.14 -2.69 -1.43
CA GLU A 268 17.30 -3.45 -0.98
C GLU A 268 17.61 -3.24 0.51
N ASP A 269 17.33 -2.07 1.05
CA ASP A 269 17.41 -1.82 2.50
C ASP A 269 16.43 -2.76 3.24
N LYS A 270 16.93 -3.58 4.16
CA LYS A 270 16.16 -4.52 4.98
C LYS A 270 16.12 -4.15 6.46
N GLY A 271 16.53 -2.93 6.79
CA GLY A 271 16.46 -2.41 8.16
C GLY A 271 15.03 -2.43 8.72
N LYS A 272 14.85 -2.91 9.95
CA LYS A 272 13.52 -3.10 10.59
C LYS A 272 12.67 -1.82 10.57
N ASN A 273 13.29 -0.66 10.82
CA ASN A 273 12.58 0.62 10.92
C ASN A 273 12.63 1.47 9.63
N ARG A 274 13.10 0.91 8.50
CA ARG A 274 13.33 1.64 7.25
C ARG A 274 12.13 2.46 6.77
N PHE A 275 10.92 1.97 6.98
CA PHE A 275 9.65 2.57 6.55
C PHE A 275 8.74 2.89 7.73
N ALA A 276 9.25 2.79 8.95
CA ALA A 276 8.51 3.15 10.14
C ALA A 276 8.34 4.68 10.27
N ILE A 277 7.33 5.10 11.04
CA ILE A 277 7.00 6.50 11.27
C ILE A 277 6.65 6.69 12.74
N ALA A 278 7.34 7.60 13.41
CA ALA A 278 7.04 8.00 14.77
C ALA A 278 5.69 8.72 14.88
N GLU A 279 5.02 8.57 16.01
CA GLU A 279 3.91 9.44 16.37
C GLU A 279 4.44 10.88 16.53
N ALA A 280 3.71 11.86 16.00
CA ALA A 280 4.10 13.26 16.18
C ALA A 280 4.11 13.57 17.69
N ALA A 281 5.16 14.25 18.18
CA ALA A 281 5.19 14.71 19.53
C ALA A 281 3.97 15.60 19.78
N THR A 282 3.09 15.18 20.68
CA THR A 282 2.01 16.07 21.15
C THR A 282 2.69 17.22 21.87
N SER A 283 2.58 18.44 21.31
CA SER A 283 2.90 19.63 22.09
C SER A 283 2.05 19.56 23.35
N SER A 284 2.70 19.40 24.51
CA SER A 284 2.07 19.33 25.81
C SER A 284 1.39 20.68 26.11
N ALA A 285 0.15 20.84 25.64
CA ALA A 285 -0.78 21.75 26.28
C ALA A 285 -1.21 21.04 27.57
N SER A 286 -0.73 21.55 28.69
CA SER A 286 -1.08 21.17 30.05
C SER A 286 -2.61 21.05 30.22
N GLY A 287 -3.09 19.85 30.46
CA GLY A 287 -4.49 19.58 30.70
C GLY A 287 -4.66 18.13 31.16
N ASN A 288 -4.36 17.91 32.44
CA ASN A 288 -4.62 16.68 33.17
C ASN A 288 -6.09 16.29 33.06
N ARG A 289 -6.44 15.33 32.20
CA ARG A 289 -7.70 14.56 32.31
C ARG A 289 -7.35 13.10 32.16
N GLY A 290 -7.22 12.44 33.29
CA GLY A 290 -7.16 10.99 33.38
C GLY A 290 -8.41 10.40 32.71
N SER A 291 -8.24 9.67 31.62
CA SER A 291 -9.25 8.77 31.12
C SER A 291 -8.86 7.35 31.50
N SER A 292 -9.46 6.90 32.60
CA SER A 292 -9.51 5.49 32.95
C SER A 292 -10.17 4.70 31.82
N PHE A 293 -9.51 3.69 31.30
CA PHE A 293 -10.13 2.68 30.46
C PHE A 293 -11.28 2.03 31.23
N ARG A 294 -12.52 2.33 30.85
CA ARG A 294 -13.66 1.49 31.22
C ARG A 294 -13.76 0.37 30.17
N ALA A 295 -13.51 -0.84 30.62
CA ALA A 295 -13.86 -2.04 29.89
C ALA A 295 -15.38 -2.00 29.59
N PHE A 296 -15.75 -2.26 28.33
CA PHE A 296 -17.14 -2.48 27.94
C PHE A 296 -17.63 -3.78 28.58
N GLU A 297 -18.37 -3.70 29.67
CA GLU A 297 -19.20 -4.81 30.19
C GLU A 297 -20.40 -5.00 29.28
N PHE A 298 -20.46 -6.15 28.63
CA PHE A 298 -21.63 -6.59 27.91
C PHE A 298 -22.79 -6.78 28.89
N LEU A 299 -23.86 -6.01 28.73
CA LEU A 299 -25.12 -6.15 29.41
C LEU A 299 -25.71 -7.57 29.22
N ARG A 300 -25.74 -8.33 30.29
CA ARG A 300 -26.57 -9.54 30.41
C ARG A 300 -28.03 -9.13 30.46
N LEU A 301 -28.77 -9.33 29.38
CA LEU A 301 -30.21 -9.35 29.39
C LEU A 301 -30.69 -10.57 30.16
N ARG A 302 -31.12 -10.35 31.42
CA ARG A 302 -31.88 -11.35 32.17
C ARG A 302 -33.33 -11.33 31.63
N SER A 303 -33.76 -12.47 31.08
CA SER A 303 -35.17 -12.79 30.90
C SER A 303 -35.84 -12.82 32.26
N ARG A 304 -36.87 -12.04 32.47
CA ARG A 304 -37.93 -12.31 33.49
C ARG A 304 -39.20 -12.68 32.74
N ARG A 305 -39.62 -13.92 32.98
CA ARG A 305 -41.00 -14.40 32.70
C ARG A 305 -41.98 -13.60 33.60
N ARG A 306 -43.03 -13.19 33.03
CA ARG A 306 -44.41 -13.45 33.45
C ARG A 306 -45.33 -13.26 32.25
#